data_b2ee5a0dfaf110e12c5cc6820961ca0c
#
_entry.id   b2ee5a0dfaf110e12c5cc6820961ca0c
#
_cell.length_a   1.000
_cell.length_b   1.000
_cell.length_c   1.000
_cell.angle_alpha   90.00
_cell.angle_beta   90.00
_cell.angle_gamma   90.00
#
_symmetry.space_group_name_H-M   'P 1'
#
loop_
_entity.id
_entity.type
_entity.pdbx_description
1 polymer ?
#
loop_
_entity_poly.entity_id
_entity_poly.type
_entity_poly.pdbx_seq_one_letter_code
_entity_poly.pdbx_strand_id
1 'polypeptide(L)'
;MGKVRRAIVSVSDKSGVVSFAKGLAQMGVEILSTGGTAKTLREQGIPVMDISDYTGFPEMLDGRVKTLHPKVHGGLLGQRSKPEHVQKMKEHGILSIDLVAVNLYPFEATVAKEGCALEEAIENIDIGGPTMIRSAAKNYPDVTVVVDPSDYDLVLSELKEKGEISVETNFRLAKKVFQHTARYDGAISNYLGQIEKGKKVYEFPETFTFQVKKAQGLRYGENPHQKAAFYREYEVTEPSVSNAVQVQGKELSYNNILDTDSAFETVKEFDEIAAVIIKHNNPCGAAISKISLADAYRKARDCDPVSAFGGVVGFNRIVDEEAAKEMVQIFLEVIIAPGFDPKALEILKTRKDLRILQTPPITGFHSQSGFDLRKVVGGLLVQDRDLGRVPMDQWKVVTRRKPTEEEKRAMAFGWKVAKHVKSNAIVLVREDRTIGIGAGQMSRVDSTRLAVMKAQSSTKGTVLASDAMFPFRDGVDTGAEAGASAIIQPGGSIRDDEVIAAADEYNMAMVFTGMRHFRH
;
A
#
# COMPACT_ATOMS: atom_id res chain seq x y z
N MET A 1 3.47 -35.08 19.50
CA MET A 1 2.57 -34.32 20.40
C MET A 1 1.46 -35.23 20.91
N GLY A 2 0.80 -34.82 22.02
CA GLY A 2 -0.38 -35.56 22.49
C GLY A 2 -1.63 -35.18 21.73
N LYS A 3 -2.65 -36.01 21.83
CA LYS A 3 -3.99 -35.78 21.26
C LYS A 3 -4.56 -34.47 21.83
N VAL A 4 -5.12 -33.61 20.98
CA VAL A 4 -5.85 -32.41 21.42
C VAL A 4 -7.11 -32.82 22.16
N ARG A 5 -7.18 -32.51 23.46
CA ARG A 5 -8.30 -32.90 24.34
C ARG A 5 -9.14 -31.69 24.75
N ARG A 6 -8.51 -30.52 24.86
CA ARG A 6 -9.18 -29.29 25.32
C ARG A 6 -8.74 -28.09 24.51
N ALA A 7 -9.70 -27.29 24.04
CA ALA A 7 -9.49 -26.08 23.28
C ALA A 7 -10.14 -24.87 23.95
N ILE A 8 -9.48 -23.71 23.94
CA ILE A 8 -10.13 -22.41 24.16
C ILE A 8 -10.48 -21.83 22.80
N VAL A 9 -11.75 -21.45 22.63
CA VAL A 9 -12.25 -20.78 21.43
C VAL A 9 -12.92 -19.47 21.86
N SER A 10 -12.28 -18.34 21.63
CA SER A 10 -12.78 -17.01 22.00
C SER A 10 -12.37 -15.99 20.94
N VAL A 11 -13.28 -15.63 20.06
CA VAL A 11 -12.99 -14.83 18.85
C VAL A 11 -13.88 -13.60 18.75
N SER A 12 -13.30 -12.49 18.33
CA SER A 12 -14.01 -11.28 17.93
C SER A 12 -14.59 -11.44 16.51
N ASP A 13 -13.73 -11.76 15.55
CA ASP A 13 -14.14 -12.19 14.21
C ASP A 13 -14.62 -13.64 14.25
N LYS A 14 -15.92 -13.83 14.01
CA LYS A 14 -16.61 -15.13 14.07
C LYS A 14 -16.61 -15.90 12.74
N SER A 15 -15.86 -15.42 11.73
CA SER A 15 -15.77 -16.08 10.43
C SER A 15 -15.25 -17.51 10.58
N GLY A 16 -16.02 -18.50 10.11
CA GLY A 16 -15.65 -19.91 10.13
C GLY A 16 -15.59 -20.58 11.51
N VAL A 17 -15.79 -19.86 12.62
CA VAL A 17 -15.61 -20.41 13.99
C VAL A 17 -16.57 -21.53 14.31
N VAL A 18 -17.81 -21.48 13.81
CA VAL A 18 -18.82 -22.53 14.03
C VAL A 18 -18.39 -23.85 13.40
N SER A 19 -17.94 -23.82 12.13
CA SER A 19 -17.46 -25.00 11.42
C SER A 19 -16.21 -25.56 12.09
N PHE A 20 -15.30 -24.71 12.53
CA PHE A 20 -14.09 -25.07 13.26
C PHE A 20 -14.40 -25.77 14.59
N ALA A 21 -15.22 -25.14 15.43
CA ALA A 21 -15.61 -25.68 16.72
C ALA A 21 -16.42 -27.00 16.59
N LYS A 22 -17.31 -27.09 15.59
CA LYS A 22 -18.03 -28.33 15.28
C LYS A 22 -17.08 -29.48 14.91
N GLY A 23 -16.06 -29.19 14.08
CA GLY A 23 -15.02 -30.13 13.72
C GLY A 23 -14.24 -30.63 14.96
N LEU A 24 -13.85 -29.74 15.86
CA LEU A 24 -13.19 -30.09 17.12
C LEU A 24 -14.09 -30.95 18.02
N ALA A 25 -15.34 -30.57 18.22
CA ALA A 25 -16.29 -31.30 19.04
C ALA A 25 -16.55 -32.72 18.50
N GLN A 26 -16.66 -32.90 17.17
CA GLN A 26 -16.80 -34.21 16.53
C GLN A 26 -15.59 -35.14 16.78
N MET A 27 -14.42 -34.59 17.01
CA MET A 27 -13.21 -35.31 17.39
C MET A 27 -13.08 -35.52 18.90
N GLY A 28 -14.08 -35.15 19.69
CA GLY A 28 -14.12 -35.32 21.13
C GLY A 28 -13.30 -34.29 21.91
N VAL A 29 -13.01 -33.15 21.31
CA VAL A 29 -12.31 -32.02 21.97
C VAL A 29 -13.30 -31.26 22.84
N GLU A 30 -12.98 -31.07 24.13
CA GLU A 30 -13.72 -30.21 25.04
C GLU A 30 -13.45 -28.75 24.70
N ILE A 31 -14.52 -27.96 24.51
CA ILE A 31 -14.41 -26.55 24.13
C ILE A 31 -14.72 -25.65 25.31
N LEU A 32 -13.72 -24.85 25.70
CA LEU A 32 -13.87 -23.74 26.62
C LEU A 32 -14.08 -22.45 25.82
N SER A 33 -14.99 -21.58 26.28
CA SER A 33 -15.26 -20.32 25.57
C SER A 33 -15.74 -19.22 26.52
N THR A 34 -15.87 -18.02 26.01
CA THR A 34 -16.30 -16.84 26.78
C THR A 34 -17.36 -16.04 26.01
N GLY A 35 -18.21 -15.36 26.73
CA GLY A 35 -19.11 -14.30 26.24
C GLY A 35 -19.83 -14.61 24.93
N GLY A 36 -19.72 -13.70 23.96
CA GLY A 36 -20.42 -13.81 22.69
C GLY A 36 -20.03 -15.01 21.82
N THR A 37 -18.79 -15.53 21.92
CA THR A 37 -18.39 -16.76 21.20
C THR A 37 -19.08 -17.97 21.81
N ALA A 38 -19.10 -18.11 23.13
CA ALA A 38 -19.81 -19.20 23.79
C ALA A 38 -21.30 -19.25 23.43
N LYS A 39 -21.95 -18.07 23.42
CA LYS A 39 -23.35 -17.92 23.00
C LYS A 39 -23.56 -18.42 21.57
N THR A 40 -22.75 -17.91 20.62
CA THR A 40 -22.85 -18.31 19.20
C THR A 40 -22.68 -19.83 19.02
N LEU A 41 -21.72 -20.45 19.69
CA LEU A 41 -21.49 -21.88 19.56
C LEU A 41 -22.61 -22.72 20.15
N ARG A 42 -23.18 -22.32 21.32
CA ARG A 42 -24.34 -23.00 21.93
C ARG A 42 -25.59 -22.92 21.08
N GLU A 43 -25.87 -21.76 20.48
CA GLU A 43 -27.00 -21.57 19.54
C GLU A 43 -26.91 -22.51 18.33
N GLN A 44 -25.70 -22.98 17.99
CA GLN A 44 -25.44 -23.95 16.92
C GLN A 44 -25.36 -25.40 17.44
N GLY A 45 -25.77 -25.65 18.69
CA GLY A 45 -25.81 -26.99 19.29
C GLY A 45 -24.43 -27.56 19.63
N ILE A 46 -23.39 -26.76 19.70
CA ILE A 46 -22.03 -27.20 20.06
C ILE A 46 -21.87 -27.14 21.58
N PRO A 47 -21.49 -28.27 22.24
CA PRO A 47 -21.21 -28.25 23.68
C PRO A 47 -20.05 -27.33 24.02
N VAL A 48 -20.29 -26.40 24.93
CA VAL A 48 -19.28 -25.41 25.37
C VAL A 48 -19.35 -25.25 26.86
N MET A 49 -18.21 -25.33 27.53
CA MET A 49 -18.02 -24.97 28.94
C MET A 49 -17.61 -23.51 29.04
N ASP A 50 -18.21 -22.74 29.93
CA ASP A 50 -17.77 -21.37 30.19
C ASP A 50 -16.41 -21.39 30.93
N ILE A 51 -15.60 -20.40 30.63
CA ILE A 51 -14.28 -20.27 31.27
C ILE A 51 -14.41 -20.05 32.79
N SER A 52 -15.48 -19.41 33.26
CA SER A 52 -15.83 -19.23 34.66
C SER A 52 -16.08 -20.56 35.37
N ASP A 53 -16.78 -21.50 34.71
CA ASP A 53 -17.02 -22.83 35.26
C ASP A 53 -15.71 -23.65 35.33
N TYR A 54 -14.87 -23.53 34.30
CA TYR A 54 -13.58 -24.18 34.27
C TYR A 54 -12.61 -23.67 35.36
N THR A 55 -12.58 -22.37 35.55
CA THR A 55 -11.70 -21.75 36.56
C THR A 55 -12.27 -21.86 37.98
N GLY A 56 -13.58 -21.91 38.09
CA GLY A 56 -14.30 -21.75 39.36
C GLY A 56 -14.29 -20.32 39.86
N PHE A 57 -14.01 -19.34 38.99
CA PHE A 57 -13.92 -17.94 39.31
C PHE A 57 -14.85 -17.11 38.42
N PRO A 58 -15.70 -16.21 39.02
CA PRO A 58 -16.65 -15.45 38.23
C PRO A 58 -15.95 -14.41 37.34
N GLU A 59 -16.62 -14.08 36.23
CA GLU A 59 -16.28 -12.90 35.43
C GLU A 59 -16.49 -11.64 36.26
N MET A 60 -15.50 -10.72 36.26
CA MET A 60 -15.53 -9.49 37.06
C MET A 60 -15.14 -8.27 36.23
N LEU A 61 -15.45 -7.08 36.77
CA LEU A 61 -15.08 -5.78 36.23
C LEU A 61 -15.52 -5.63 34.77
N ASP A 62 -16.83 -5.87 34.54
CA ASP A 62 -17.46 -5.79 33.23
C ASP A 62 -16.76 -6.66 32.15
N GLY A 63 -16.19 -7.79 32.60
CA GLY A 63 -15.52 -8.73 31.70
C GLY A 63 -14.04 -8.48 31.48
N ARG A 64 -13.45 -7.47 32.08
CA ARG A 64 -11.99 -7.22 31.97
C ARG A 64 -11.16 -8.34 32.58
N VAL A 65 -11.71 -9.07 33.56
CA VAL A 65 -11.10 -10.25 34.19
C VAL A 65 -11.95 -11.49 33.94
N LYS A 66 -11.53 -12.31 33.00
CA LYS A 66 -12.16 -13.59 32.61
C LYS A 66 -11.13 -14.71 32.51
N THR A 67 -10.15 -14.49 31.65
CA THR A 67 -9.14 -15.48 31.23
C THR A 67 -7.80 -15.29 31.95
N LEU A 68 -7.61 -14.18 32.66
CA LEU A 68 -6.40 -13.90 33.44
C LEU A 68 -6.42 -14.70 34.75
N HIS A 69 -6.28 -16.01 34.64
CA HIS A 69 -6.38 -16.93 35.76
C HIS A 69 -5.27 -17.99 35.73
N PRO A 70 -4.66 -18.39 36.85
CA PRO A 70 -3.60 -19.40 36.90
C PRO A 70 -3.98 -20.74 36.25
N LYS A 71 -5.22 -21.21 36.35
CA LYS A 71 -5.68 -22.44 35.69
C LYS A 71 -5.60 -22.32 34.15
N VAL A 72 -5.93 -21.16 33.59
CA VAL A 72 -5.85 -20.92 32.14
C VAL A 72 -4.37 -20.89 31.73
N HIS A 73 -3.59 -19.97 32.30
CA HIS A 73 -2.20 -19.78 31.90
C HIS A 73 -1.30 -20.95 32.29
N GLY A 74 -1.56 -21.61 33.41
CA GLY A 74 -0.87 -22.84 33.79
C GLY A 74 -1.16 -23.98 32.80
N GLY A 75 -2.42 -24.11 32.33
CA GLY A 75 -2.81 -25.06 31.30
C GLY A 75 -2.14 -24.85 29.96
N LEU A 76 -1.82 -23.58 29.63
CA LEU A 76 -1.13 -23.20 28.39
C LEU A 76 0.40 -23.28 28.52
N LEU A 77 0.97 -22.84 29.65
CA LEU A 77 2.42 -22.72 29.84
C LEU A 77 3.09 -23.97 30.38
N GLY A 78 2.33 -24.91 30.94
CA GLY A 78 2.85 -26.15 31.49
C GLY A 78 3.51 -27.01 30.41
N GLN A 79 4.83 -27.17 30.49
CA GLN A 79 5.60 -28.02 29.57
C GLN A 79 5.37 -29.50 29.93
N ARG A 80 4.76 -30.25 29.00
CA ARG A 80 4.35 -31.63 29.24
C ARG A 80 5.52 -32.61 29.27
N SER A 81 6.67 -32.19 28.72
CA SER A 81 7.93 -32.96 28.76
C SER A 81 8.67 -32.85 30.11
N LYS A 82 8.24 -31.91 30.99
CA LYS A 82 8.85 -31.73 32.32
C LYS A 82 7.99 -32.35 33.41
N PRO A 83 8.46 -33.41 34.09
CA PRO A 83 7.70 -34.07 35.16
C PRO A 83 7.30 -33.16 36.29
N GLU A 84 8.18 -32.21 36.68
CA GLU A 84 7.92 -31.22 37.71
C GLU A 84 6.78 -30.25 37.34
N HIS A 85 6.63 -29.85 36.06
CA HIS A 85 5.51 -29.04 35.62
C HIS A 85 4.20 -29.85 35.67
N VAL A 86 4.23 -31.10 35.22
CA VAL A 86 3.04 -31.98 35.22
C VAL A 86 2.59 -32.22 36.67
N GLN A 87 3.55 -32.46 37.58
CA GLN A 87 3.25 -32.67 39.00
C GLN A 87 2.62 -31.43 39.62
N LYS A 88 3.19 -30.25 39.38
CA LYS A 88 2.64 -28.98 39.88
C LYS A 88 1.25 -28.66 39.35
N MET A 89 1.02 -28.91 38.07
CA MET A 89 -0.31 -28.76 37.48
C MET A 89 -1.32 -29.65 38.18
N LYS A 90 -0.95 -30.93 38.45
CA LYS A 90 -1.82 -31.87 39.14
C LYS A 90 -2.11 -31.42 40.58
N GLU A 91 -1.10 -30.98 41.33
CA GLU A 91 -1.23 -30.49 42.70
C GLU A 91 -2.23 -29.32 42.79
N HIS A 92 -2.28 -28.44 41.77
CA HIS A 92 -3.16 -27.26 41.75
C HIS A 92 -4.44 -27.48 40.91
N GLY A 93 -4.75 -28.70 40.49
CA GLY A 93 -5.94 -28.96 39.67
C GLY A 93 -5.98 -28.24 38.32
N ILE A 94 -4.79 -28.01 37.72
CA ILE A 94 -4.66 -27.36 36.43
C ILE A 94 -4.68 -28.40 35.33
N LEU A 95 -5.67 -28.34 34.46
CA LEU A 95 -5.79 -29.23 33.32
C LEU A 95 -5.06 -28.64 32.09
N SER A 96 -4.47 -29.51 31.27
CA SER A 96 -3.83 -29.07 30.02
C SER A 96 -4.84 -28.47 29.05
N ILE A 97 -4.45 -27.38 28.42
CA ILE A 97 -5.16 -26.76 27.28
C ILE A 97 -4.27 -26.96 26.07
N ASP A 98 -4.79 -27.65 25.05
CA ASP A 98 -4.00 -28.16 23.94
C ASP A 98 -4.09 -27.29 22.70
N LEU A 99 -5.18 -26.49 22.61
CA LEU A 99 -5.44 -25.61 21.47
C LEU A 99 -6.04 -24.28 21.95
N VAL A 100 -5.63 -23.18 21.33
CA VAL A 100 -6.21 -21.86 21.52
C VAL A 100 -6.56 -21.28 20.16
N ALA A 101 -7.83 -20.93 19.95
CA ALA A 101 -8.30 -20.16 18.81
C ALA A 101 -8.85 -18.83 19.32
N VAL A 102 -8.04 -17.78 19.15
CA VAL A 102 -8.34 -16.44 19.66
C VAL A 102 -7.87 -15.40 18.65
N ASN A 103 -8.75 -14.52 18.23
CA ASN A 103 -8.40 -13.28 17.56
C ASN A 103 -8.78 -12.09 18.44
N LEU A 104 -8.07 -10.98 18.26
CA LEU A 104 -8.16 -9.84 19.14
C LEU A 104 -9.32 -8.93 18.78
N TYR A 105 -9.68 -8.02 19.66
CA TYR A 105 -10.66 -6.97 19.39
C TYR A 105 -10.19 -6.09 18.23
N PRO A 106 -11.11 -5.60 17.37
CA PRO A 106 -10.75 -4.88 16.14
C PRO A 106 -10.35 -3.42 16.43
N PHE A 107 -9.26 -3.19 17.17
CA PHE A 107 -8.81 -1.86 17.58
C PHE A 107 -8.64 -0.92 16.40
N GLU A 108 -7.95 -1.35 15.32
CA GLU A 108 -7.72 -0.53 14.11
C GLU A 108 -9.05 -0.11 13.47
N ALA A 109 -10.03 -1.03 13.36
CA ALA A 109 -11.36 -0.71 12.83
C ALA A 109 -12.17 0.20 13.75
N THR A 110 -11.95 0.13 15.06
CA THR A 110 -12.61 0.99 16.04
C THR A 110 -12.12 2.42 15.91
N VAL A 111 -10.79 2.63 15.92
CA VAL A 111 -10.21 3.97 15.84
C VAL A 111 -10.29 4.61 14.45
N ALA A 112 -10.59 3.82 13.41
CA ALA A 112 -10.84 4.31 12.06
C ALA A 112 -12.24 4.93 11.88
N LYS A 113 -13.17 4.72 12.83
CA LYS A 113 -14.49 5.35 12.79
C LYS A 113 -14.38 6.85 12.99
N GLU A 114 -15.07 7.62 12.18
CA GLU A 114 -15.15 9.07 12.36
C GLU A 114 -15.75 9.40 13.73
N GLY A 115 -15.08 10.28 14.48
CA GLY A 115 -15.54 10.70 15.82
C GLY A 115 -15.36 9.66 16.94
N CYS A 116 -14.55 8.61 16.76
CA CYS A 116 -14.24 7.63 17.81
C CYS A 116 -13.70 8.34 19.06
N ALA A 117 -14.40 8.17 20.20
CA ALA A 117 -13.97 8.71 21.47
C ALA A 117 -12.76 7.95 22.03
N LEU A 118 -11.89 8.63 22.79
CA LEU A 118 -10.73 8.00 23.39
C LEU A 118 -11.10 6.84 24.31
N GLU A 119 -12.18 7.03 25.09
CA GLU A 119 -12.70 6.01 25.99
C GLU A 119 -13.15 4.76 25.24
N GLU A 120 -13.80 4.91 24.08
CA GLU A 120 -14.18 3.78 23.20
C GLU A 120 -12.94 3.07 22.66
N ALA A 121 -11.93 3.81 22.25
CA ALA A 121 -10.66 3.24 21.78
C ALA A 121 -9.98 2.44 22.89
N ILE A 122 -9.91 2.97 24.12
CA ILE A 122 -9.29 2.30 25.28
C ILE A 122 -10.05 1.03 25.66
N GLU A 123 -11.38 1.04 25.66
CA GLU A 123 -12.18 -0.15 25.97
C GLU A 123 -12.03 -1.27 24.94
N ASN A 124 -11.60 -0.94 23.72
CA ASN A 124 -11.30 -1.92 22.67
C ASN A 124 -9.84 -2.41 22.68
N ILE A 125 -9.04 -2.08 23.71
CA ILE A 125 -7.73 -2.69 23.93
C ILE A 125 -7.91 -4.05 24.61
N ASP A 126 -7.63 -5.11 23.88
CA ASP A 126 -7.72 -6.48 24.39
C ASP A 126 -6.49 -6.81 25.26
N ILE A 127 -6.74 -7.24 26.49
CA ILE A 127 -5.71 -7.68 27.44
C ILE A 127 -5.64 -9.20 27.51
N GLY A 128 -6.77 -9.85 27.64
CA GLY A 128 -6.86 -11.30 27.85
C GLY A 128 -6.44 -12.11 26.63
N GLY A 129 -6.86 -11.69 25.45
CA GLY A 129 -6.52 -12.33 24.17
C GLY A 129 -5.01 -12.38 23.94
N PRO A 130 -4.31 -11.24 23.89
CA PRO A 130 -2.85 -11.22 23.72
C PRO A 130 -2.10 -12.07 24.74
N THR A 131 -2.54 -12.07 26.00
CA THR A 131 -1.89 -12.84 27.06
C THR A 131 -2.01 -14.34 26.81
N MET A 132 -3.20 -14.83 26.43
CA MET A 132 -3.44 -16.24 26.12
C MET A 132 -2.65 -16.72 24.90
N ILE A 133 -2.76 -15.98 23.77
CA ILE A 133 -2.10 -16.41 22.53
C ILE A 133 -0.57 -16.38 22.68
N ARG A 134 0.00 -15.40 23.40
CA ARG A 134 1.44 -15.35 23.69
C ARG A 134 1.90 -16.50 24.59
N SER A 135 1.09 -16.85 25.61
CA SER A 135 1.36 -18.02 26.47
C SER A 135 1.37 -19.31 25.67
N ALA A 136 0.37 -19.54 24.83
CA ALA A 136 0.27 -20.69 23.94
C ALA A 136 1.45 -20.74 22.95
N ALA A 137 1.74 -19.63 22.27
CA ALA A 137 2.85 -19.54 21.31
C ALA A 137 4.22 -19.80 21.95
N LYS A 138 4.45 -19.36 23.18
CA LYS A 138 5.67 -19.66 23.94
C LYS A 138 5.83 -21.16 24.19
N ASN A 139 4.72 -21.89 24.34
CA ASN A 139 4.68 -23.35 24.57
C ASN A 139 4.23 -24.11 23.30
N TYR A 140 4.60 -23.64 22.11
CA TYR A 140 4.20 -24.23 20.83
C TYR A 140 4.49 -25.73 20.66
N PRO A 141 5.49 -26.32 21.34
CA PRO A 141 5.67 -27.77 21.25
C PRO A 141 4.49 -28.57 21.82
N ASP A 142 3.76 -27.97 22.75
CA ASP A 142 2.66 -28.61 23.48
C ASP A 142 1.27 -28.02 23.17
N VAL A 143 1.20 -26.80 22.61
CA VAL A 143 -0.05 -26.05 22.41
C VAL A 143 -0.15 -25.51 20.98
N THR A 144 -1.24 -25.84 20.32
CA THR A 144 -1.60 -25.23 19.02
C THR A 144 -2.27 -23.89 19.25
N VAL A 145 -1.85 -22.83 18.53
CA VAL A 145 -2.46 -21.51 18.64
C VAL A 145 -2.87 -20.95 17.28
N VAL A 146 -4.13 -20.56 17.15
CA VAL A 146 -4.71 -20.03 15.91
C VAL A 146 -5.24 -18.64 16.17
N VAL A 147 -4.73 -17.65 15.40
CA VAL A 147 -5.13 -16.23 15.50
C VAL A 147 -5.86 -15.74 14.24
N ASP A 148 -5.93 -16.56 13.22
CA ASP A 148 -6.49 -16.20 11.92
C ASP A 148 -7.42 -17.31 11.42
N PRO A 149 -8.69 -17.00 11.09
CA PRO A 149 -9.64 -17.99 10.57
C PRO A 149 -9.15 -18.78 9.35
N SER A 150 -8.26 -18.21 8.55
CA SER A 150 -7.68 -18.88 7.37
C SER A 150 -6.85 -20.12 7.71
N ASP A 151 -6.45 -20.31 8.97
CA ASP A 151 -5.71 -21.48 9.44
C ASP A 151 -6.61 -22.61 10.00
N TYR A 152 -7.93 -22.40 10.12
CA TYR A 152 -8.85 -23.39 10.69
C TYR A 152 -8.86 -24.70 9.93
N ASP A 153 -8.96 -24.65 8.61
CA ASP A 153 -9.02 -25.85 7.77
C ASP A 153 -7.72 -26.66 7.83
N LEU A 154 -6.58 -26.00 7.88
CA LEU A 154 -5.30 -26.68 8.04
C LEU A 154 -5.24 -27.46 9.36
N VAL A 155 -5.63 -26.83 10.47
CA VAL A 155 -5.62 -27.44 11.80
C VAL A 155 -6.59 -28.62 11.86
N LEU A 156 -7.81 -28.46 11.33
CA LEU A 156 -8.79 -29.55 11.28
C LEU A 156 -8.32 -30.72 10.40
N SER A 157 -7.70 -30.45 9.26
CA SER A 157 -7.19 -31.49 8.36
C SER A 157 -6.08 -32.31 9.03
N GLU A 158 -5.08 -31.63 9.63
CA GLU A 158 -4.01 -32.38 10.33
C GLU A 158 -4.54 -33.21 11.51
N LEU A 159 -5.46 -32.65 12.31
CA LEU A 159 -6.09 -33.39 13.40
C LEU A 159 -6.88 -34.62 12.90
N LYS A 160 -7.60 -34.49 11.79
CA LYS A 160 -8.41 -35.53 11.20
C LYS A 160 -7.56 -36.66 10.60
N GLU A 161 -6.47 -36.28 9.93
CA GLU A 161 -5.59 -37.20 9.23
C GLU A 161 -4.60 -37.92 10.16
N LYS A 162 -4.01 -37.16 11.10
CA LYS A 162 -2.89 -37.61 11.95
C LYS A 162 -3.26 -37.81 13.42
N GLY A 163 -4.41 -37.29 13.85
CA GLY A 163 -4.81 -37.26 15.27
C GLY A 163 -4.06 -36.22 16.12
N GLU A 164 -3.11 -35.50 15.53
CA GLU A 164 -2.29 -34.49 16.21
C GLU A 164 -1.84 -33.40 15.22
N ILE A 165 -1.37 -32.26 15.74
CA ILE A 165 -0.77 -31.17 14.94
C ILE A 165 0.75 -31.33 14.99
N SER A 166 1.41 -31.19 13.84
CA SER A 166 2.87 -31.26 13.75
C SER A 166 3.54 -30.09 14.48
N VAL A 167 4.75 -30.33 14.98
CA VAL A 167 5.56 -29.27 15.64
C VAL A 167 5.89 -28.16 14.65
N GLU A 168 6.08 -28.48 13.39
CA GLU A 168 6.34 -27.52 12.30
C GLU A 168 5.13 -26.61 12.10
N THR A 169 3.92 -27.16 12.06
CA THR A 169 2.68 -26.36 11.97
C THR A 169 2.51 -25.49 13.20
N ASN A 170 2.70 -26.02 14.40
CA ASN A 170 2.63 -25.24 15.62
C ASN A 170 3.65 -24.11 15.66
N PHE A 171 4.89 -24.35 15.24
CA PHE A 171 5.89 -23.29 15.17
C PHE A 171 5.53 -22.20 14.16
N ARG A 172 4.95 -22.60 13.01
CA ARG A 172 4.44 -21.66 12.02
C ARG A 172 3.33 -20.78 12.59
N LEU A 173 2.37 -21.38 13.28
CA LEU A 173 1.26 -20.69 13.93
C LEU A 173 1.75 -19.78 15.07
N ALA A 174 2.70 -20.26 15.88
CA ALA A 174 3.31 -19.46 16.95
C ALA A 174 4.03 -18.21 16.43
N LYS A 175 4.75 -18.31 15.29
CA LYS A 175 5.32 -17.12 14.64
C LYS A 175 4.24 -16.11 14.25
N LYS A 176 3.11 -16.61 13.72
CA LYS A 176 1.98 -15.74 13.32
C LYS A 176 1.38 -14.99 14.52
N VAL A 177 1.37 -15.60 15.71
CA VAL A 177 0.96 -14.91 16.95
C VAL A 177 1.80 -13.68 17.22
N PHE A 178 3.13 -13.81 17.20
CA PHE A 178 4.01 -12.67 17.48
C PHE A 178 3.94 -11.58 16.39
N GLN A 179 3.71 -11.96 15.15
CA GLN A 179 3.41 -11.00 14.08
C GLN A 179 2.10 -10.26 14.35
N HIS A 180 1.06 -10.98 14.78
CA HIS A 180 -0.25 -10.42 15.08
C HIS A 180 -0.23 -9.47 16.29
N THR A 181 0.41 -9.88 17.40
CA THR A 181 0.51 -9.02 18.60
C THR A 181 1.41 -7.81 18.35
N ALA A 182 2.50 -7.94 17.58
CA ALA A 182 3.35 -6.81 17.22
C ALA A 182 2.59 -5.74 16.40
N ARG A 183 1.74 -6.18 15.45
CA ARG A 183 0.87 -5.27 14.69
C ARG A 183 -0.14 -4.59 15.62
N TYR A 184 -0.79 -5.36 16.46
CA TYR A 184 -1.81 -4.89 17.38
C TYR A 184 -1.26 -3.82 18.34
N ASP A 185 -0.15 -4.13 19.03
CA ASP A 185 0.51 -3.20 19.93
C ASP A 185 1.05 -1.97 19.21
N GLY A 186 1.56 -2.16 17.98
CA GLY A 186 2.02 -1.07 17.11
C GLY A 186 0.89 -0.10 16.72
N ALA A 187 -0.30 -0.60 16.40
CA ALA A 187 -1.46 0.22 16.10
C ALA A 187 -1.92 1.03 17.31
N ILE A 188 -1.97 0.39 18.50
CA ILE A 188 -2.28 1.06 19.77
C ILE A 188 -1.24 2.15 20.08
N SER A 189 0.04 1.82 19.98
CA SER A 189 1.14 2.76 20.24
C SER A 189 1.08 3.98 19.33
N ASN A 190 0.86 3.78 18.03
CA ASN A 190 0.75 4.88 17.08
C ASN A 190 -0.47 5.77 17.37
N TYR A 191 -1.63 5.17 17.66
CA TYR A 191 -2.84 5.92 17.99
C TYR A 191 -2.69 6.73 19.27
N LEU A 192 -2.29 6.09 20.37
CA LEU A 192 -2.13 6.77 21.67
C LEU A 192 -1.01 7.80 21.64
N GLY A 193 0.06 7.56 20.86
CA GLY A 193 1.16 8.50 20.68
C GLY A 193 0.78 9.81 19.96
N GLN A 194 -0.41 9.88 19.36
CA GLN A 194 -0.96 11.11 18.76
C GLN A 194 -1.83 11.91 19.75
N ILE A 195 -2.12 11.39 20.93
CA ILE A 195 -3.09 11.96 21.87
C ILE A 195 -2.39 12.62 23.05
N GLU A 196 -2.78 13.87 23.34
CA GLU A 196 -2.41 14.58 24.56
C GLU A 196 -3.66 15.17 25.22
N LYS A 197 -3.78 14.98 26.56
CA LYS A 197 -4.93 15.44 27.36
C LYS A 197 -6.29 15.04 26.78
N GLY A 198 -6.38 13.80 26.23
CA GLY A 198 -7.61 13.23 25.68
C GLY A 198 -7.97 13.72 24.27
N LYS A 199 -7.11 14.50 23.60
CA LYS A 199 -7.36 15.01 22.25
C LYS A 199 -6.22 14.61 21.30
N LYS A 200 -6.55 14.37 20.05
CA LYS A 200 -5.54 14.20 19.02
C LYS A 200 -4.84 15.55 18.77
N VAL A 201 -3.57 15.64 19.12
CA VAL A 201 -2.76 16.86 19.04
C VAL A 201 -1.65 16.72 18.02
N TYR A 202 -1.08 15.52 17.89
CA TYR A 202 0.05 15.27 17.00
C TYR A 202 -0.39 14.53 15.74
N GLU A 203 0.10 14.96 14.59
CA GLU A 203 -0.09 14.23 13.33
C GLU A 203 0.81 12.98 13.29
N PHE A 204 2.03 13.09 13.84
CA PHE A 204 3.00 12.00 13.95
C PHE A 204 3.20 11.62 15.41
N PRO A 205 3.14 10.31 15.75
CA PRO A 205 3.37 9.86 17.12
C PRO A 205 4.84 9.99 17.52
N GLU A 206 5.13 10.09 18.83
CA GLU A 206 6.50 10.13 19.35
C GLU A 206 7.32 8.89 18.99
N THR A 207 6.68 7.72 18.97
CA THR A 207 7.26 6.47 18.46
C THR A 207 6.41 5.96 17.29
N PHE A 208 7.06 5.64 16.18
CA PHE A 208 6.38 5.19 14.96
C PHE A 208 6.64 3.71 14.70
N THR A 209 5.57 2.92 14.68
CA THR A 209 5.62 1.48 14.33
C THR A 209 4.95 1.25 13.00
N PHE A 210 5.69 0.68 12.05
CA PHE A 210 5.17 0.31 10.74
C PHE A 210 5.48 -1.16 10.45
N GLN A 211 4.44 -1.97 10.28
CA GLN A 211 4.57 -3.38 10.01
C GLN A 211 4.02 -3.75 8.65
N VAL A 212 4.82 -4.43 7.86
CA VAL A 212 4.47 -4.92 6.52
C VAL A 212 4.70 -6.42 6.40
N LYS A 213 3.95 -7.05 5.51
CA LYS A 213 4.03 -8.49 5.24
C LYS A 213 4.85 -8.75 3.98
N LYS A 214 5.82 -9.69 4.06
CA LYS A 214 6.59 -10.10 2.88
C LYS A 214 5.67 -10.67 1.81
N ALA A 215 5.67 -10.03 0.64
CA ALA A 215 4.94 -10.48 -0.54
C ALA A 215 5.81 -11.40 -1.41
N GLN A 216 7.07 -11.02 -1.66
CA GLN A 216 7.96 -11.74 -2.56
C GLN A 216 9.42 -11.61 -2.12
N GLY A 217 10.22 -12.67 -2.25
CA GLY A 217 11.67 -12.57 -2.27
C GLY A 217 12.12 -12.11 -3.66
N LEU A 218 13.00 -11.12 -3.73
CA LEU A 218 13.51 -10.61 -4.99
C LEU A 218 14.87 -11.22 -5.30
N ARG A 219 15.17 -11.39 -6.58
CA ARG A 219 16.43 -11.96 -7.03
C ARG A 219 17.63 -11.15 -6.53
N TYR A 220 17.53 -9.81 -6.56
CA TYR A 220 18.47 -8.83 -6.03
C TYR A 220 17.78 -7.47 -5.89
N GLY A 221 18.43 -6.49 -5.29
CA GLY A 221 17.95 -5.11 -5.14
C GLY A 221 18.10 -4.29 -6.42
N GLU A 222 18.37 -2.99 -6.29
CA GLU A 222 18.72 -2.16 -7.45
C GLU A 222 19.94 -2.72 -8.18
N ASN A 223 20.89 -3.27 -7.43
CA ASN A 223 22.13 -3.82 -7.96
C ASN A 223 22.26 -5.32 -7.62
N PRO A 224 22.96 -6.10 -8.46
CA PRO A 224 23.05 -7.56 -8.31
C PRO A 224 23.63 -8.06 -6.98
N HIS A 225 24.46 -7.28 -6.32
CA HIS A 225 25.08 -7.64 -5.04
C HIS A 225 24.18 -7.38 -3.82
N GLN A 226 23.03 -6.71 -3.99
CA GLN A 226 22.10 -6.36 -2.91
C GLN A 226 21.03 -7.44 -2.78
N LYS A 227 20.84 -7.96 -1.56
CA LYS A 227 19.68 -8.82 -1.26
C LYS A 227 18.42 -7.95 -1.10
N ALA A 228 17.29 -8.43 -1.58
CA ALA A 228 16.03 -7.68 -1.51
C ALA A 228 14.80 -8.58 -1.34
N ALA A 229 13.73 -7.96 -0.87
CA ALA A 229 12.40 -8.53 -0.82
C ALA A 229 11.36 -7.42 -0.96
N PHE A 230 10.22 -7.76 -1.53
CA PHE A 230 9.06 -6.89 -1.57
C PHE A 230 8.15 -7.19 -0.38
N TYR A 231 7.76 -6.15 0.32
CA TYR A 231 6.78 -6.20 1.39
C TYR A 231 5.58 -5.34 1.02
N ARG A 232 4.40 -5.73 1.47
CA ARG A 232 3.16 -4.95 1.29
C ARG A 232 2.47 -4.74 2.63
N GLU A 233 1.62 -3.76 2.69
CA GLU A 233 0.73 -3.54 3.81
C GLU A 233 -0.26 -4.72 3.99
N TYR A 234 -0.84 -4.85 5.16
CA TYR A 234 -1.78 -5.94 5.45
C TYR A 234 -3.08 -5.79 4.66
N GLU A 235 -3.56 -4.58 4.54
CA GLU A 235 -4.80 -4.23 3.84
C GLU A 235 -4.48 -3.18 2.79
N VAL A 236 -4.47 -3.58 1.52
CA VAL A 236 -4.27 -2.70 0.38
C VAL A 236 -5.56 -2.66 -0.42
N THR A 237 -6.34 -1.61 -0.22
CA THR A 237 -7.62 -1.39 -0.92
C THR A 237 -7.45 -0.51 -2.16
N GLU A 238 -6.47 0.39 -2.14
CA GLU A 238 -6.12 1.24 -3.29
C GLU A 238 -5.52 0.41 -4.43
N PRO A 239 -6.05 0.52 -5.68
CA PRO A 239 -5.41 -0.10 -6.84
C PRO A 239 -3.94 0.33 -6.97
N SER A 240 -3.04 -0.65 -6.93
CA SER A 240 -1.59 -0.42 -6.85
C SER A 240 -0.80 -1.63 -7.33
N VAL A 241 0.51 -1.49 -7.48
CA VAL A 241 1.40 -2.63 -7.74
C VAL A 241 1.35 -3.67 -6.61
N SER A 242 1.02 -3.24 -5.38
CA SER A 242 1.01 -4.09 -4.19
C SER A 242 -0.15 -5.10 -4.16
N ASN A 243 -1.27 -4.82 -4.81
CA ASN A 243 -2.42 -5.73 -4.94
C ASN A 243 -2.72 -6.16 -6.38
N ALA A 244 -1.81 -5.84 -7.30
CA ALA A 244 -1.90 -6.32 -8.67
C ALA A 244 -1.64 -7.84 -8.75
N VAL A 245 -2.33 -8.50 -9.68
CA VAL A 245 -2.10 -9.90 -10.01
C VAL A 245 -1.23 -9.98 -11.26
N GLN A 246 -0.11 -10.68 -11.15
CA GLN A 246 0.73 -10.94 -12.33
C GLN A 246 0.12 -12.07 -13.16
N VAL A 247 -0.32 -11.75 -14.38
CA VAL A 247 -1.00 -12.69 -15.28
C VAL A 247 -0.05 -13.32 -16.31
N GLN A 248 1.15 -12.74 -16.49
CA GLN A 248 2.18 -13.24 -17.41
C GLN A 248 3.59 -12.76 -17.03
N GLY A 249 4.58 -13.48 -17.54
CA GLY A 249 6.00 -13.08 -17.55
C GLY A 249 6.79 -13.63 -16.38
N LYS A 250 8.08 -13.26 -16.34
CA LYS A 250 9.01 -13.60 -15.25
C LYS A 250 8.64 -12.84 -13.98
N GLU A 251 9.16 -13.30 -12.84
CA GLU A 251 9.05 -12.58 -11.57
C GLU A 251 9.51 -11.12 -11.72
N LEU A 252 8.84 -10.22 -10.98
CA LEU A 252 9.22 -8.81 -10.92
C LEU A 252 10.57 -8.66 -10.22
N SER A 253 11.43 -7.81 -10.77
CA SER A 253 12.63 -7.34 -10.10
C SER A 253 12.31 -6.12 -9.20
N TYR A 254 13.26 -5.74 -8.35
CA TYR A 254 13.20 -4.52 -7.55
C TYR A 254 12.89 -3.29 -8.41
N ASN A 255 13.66 -3.11 -9.50
CA ASN A 255 13.48 -1.98 -10.42
C ASN A 255 12.14 -2.04 -11.18
N ASN A 256 11.67 -3.26 -11.53
CA ASN A 256 10.35 -3.39 -12.14
C ASN A 256 9.23 -2.90 -11.21
N ILE A 257 9.31 -3.23 -9.90
CA ILE A 257 8.30 -2.78 -8.93
C ILE A 257 8.31 -1.27 -8.80
N LEU A 258 9.49 -0.63 -8.68
CA LEU A 258 9.60 0.84 -8.59
C LEU A 258 9.05 1.54 -9.84
N ASP A 259 9.47 1.10 -11.02
CA ASP A 259 9.03 1.70 -12.28
C ASP A 259 7.52 1.47 -12.51
N THR A 260 7.01 0.30 -12.10
CA THR A 260 5.58 -0.03 -12.21
C THR A 260 4.72 0.83 -11.28
N ASP A 261 5.17 1.03 -10.05
CA ASP A 261 4.51 1.92 -9.10
C ASP A 261 4.45 3.34 -9.65
N SER A 262 5.58 3.87 -10.14
CA SER A 262 5.63 5.19 -10.77
C SER A 262 4.73 5.33 -11.99
N ALA A 263 4.64 4.29 -12.84
CA ALA A 263 3.77 4.29 -14.01
C ALA A 263 2.30 4.34 -13.61
N PHE A 264 1.94 3.53 -12.62
CA PHE A 264 0.54 3.41 -12.20
C PHE A 264 0.08 4.62 -11.40
N GLU A 265 0.90 5.15 -10.47
CA GLU A 265 0.59 6.38 -9.74
C GLU A 265 0.45 7.58 -10.68
N THR A 266 1.30 7.69 -11.72
CA THR A 266 1.18 8.77 -12.70
C THR A 266 -0.10 8.66 -13.53
N VAL A 267 -0.46 7.45 -14.01
CA VAL A 267 -1.64 7.29 -14.87
C VAL A 267 -2.96 7.49 -14.11
N LYS A 268 -2.97 7.26 -12.78
CA LYS A 268 -4.14 7.51 -11.91
C LYS A 268 -4.50 9.00 -11.77
N GLU A 269 -3.59 9.93 -12.13
CA GLU A 269 -3.91 11.37 -12.11
C GLU A 269 -4.94 11.77 -13.19
N PHE A 270 -5.22 10.90 -14.18
CA PHE A 270 -6.04 11.22 -15.34
C PHE A 270 -7.38 10.50 -15.30
N ASP A 271 -8.46 11.28 -15.50
CA ASP A 271 -9.81 10.74 -15.69
C ASP A 271 -10.06 10.32 -17.14
N GLU A 272 -9.34 10.93 -18.10
CA GLU A 272 -9.37 10.59 -19.52
C GLU A 272 -8.64 9.26 -19.78
N ILE A 273 -8.82 8.68 -20.97
CA ILE A 273 -8.00 7.53 -21.41
C ILE A 273 -6.54 7.96 -21.41
N ALA A 274 -5.70 7.31 -20.62
CA ALA A 274 -4.32 7.72 -20.44
C ALA A 274 -3.34 6.56 -20.55
N ALA A 275 -2.14 6.88 -21.04
CA ALA A 275 -0.97 6.02 -21.08
C ALA A 275 0.27 6.79 -20.56
N VAL A 276 1.06 6.13 -19.74
CA VAL A 276 2.31 6.66 -19.19
C VAL A 276 3.41 5.64 -19.38
N ILE A 277 4.56 6.06 -19.85
CA ILE A 277 5.76 5.21 -20.01
C ILE A 277 6.83 5.71 -19.04
N ILE A 278 7.30 4.82 -18.19
CA ILE A 278 8.33 5.08 -17.19
C ILE A 278 9.64 4.41 -17.59
N LYS A 279 10.72 5.10 -17.38
CA LYS A 279 12.08 4.56 -17.45
C LYS A 279 12.92 5.10 -16.29
N HIS A 280 13.49 4.19 -15.49
CA HIS A 280 14.30 4.56 -14.31
C HIS A 280 13.59 5.55 -13.39
N ASN A 281 12.36 5.18 -13.04
CA ASN A 281 11.49 5.91 -12.09
C ASN A 281 11.15 7.36 -12.51
N ASN A 282 11.24 7.66 -13.83
CA ASN A 282 10.81 8.92 -14.43
C ASN A 282 9.89 8.67 -15.64
N PRO A 283 8.86 9.49 -15.85
CA PRO A 283 8.15 9.51 -17.11
C PRO A 283 9.11 9.86 -18.26
N CYS A 284 9.13 9.04 -19.31
CA CYS A 284 9.73 9.40 -20.59
C CYS A 284 8.67 9.80 -21.60
N GLY A 285 7.39 9.54 -21.30
CA GLY A 285 6.26 10.00 -22.04
C GLY A 285 4.94 9.75 -21.31
N ALA A 286 4.02 10.69 -21.44
CA ALA A 286 2.66 10.60 -20.95
C ALA A 286 1.68 11.20 -21.95
N ALA A 287 0.51 10.62 -22.09
CA ALA A 287 -0.52 11.17 -22.95
C ALA A 287 -1.92 10.74 -22.53
N ILE A 288 -2.88 11.57 -22.90
CA ILE A 288 -4.31 11.29 -22.82
C ILE A 288 -4.92 11.25 -24.22
N SER A 289 -6.04 10.57 -24.37
CA SER A 289 -6.76 10.47 -25.64
C SER A 289 -8.26 10.49 -25.44
N LYS A 290 -8.96 11.09 -26.40
CA LYS A 290 -10.41 11.02 -26.56
C LYS A 290 -10.83 9.92 -27.53
N ILE A 291 -9.86 9.26 -28.17
CA ILE A 291 -10.09 8.32 -29.27
C ILE A 291 -9.96 6.87 -28.79
N SER A 292 -8.74 6.49 -28.34
CA SER A 292 -8.45 5.11 -27.95
C SER A 292 -7.21 5.02 -27.07
N LEU A 293 -7.03 3.86 -26.43
CA LEU A 293 -5.86 3.56 -25.61
C LEU A 293 -4.60 3.46 -26.48
N ALA A 294 -4.73 2.91 -27.69
CA ALA A 294 -3.65 2.83 -28.68
C ALA A 294 -3.14 4.22 -29.09
N ASP A 295 -4.05 5.20 -29.26
CA ASP A 295 -3.68 6.59 -29.55
C ASP A 295 -2.93 7.24 -28.38
N ALA A 296 -3.41 7.05 -27.13
CA ALA A 296 -2.71 7.53 -25.95
C ALA A 296 -1.30 6.91 -25.85
N TYR A 297 -1.17 5.62 -26.07
CA TYR A 297 0.13 4.93 -26.02
C TYR A 297 1.10 5.45 -27.08
N ARG A 298 0.66 5.59 -28.36
CA ARG A 298 1.50 6.14 -29.43
C ARG A 298 2.02 7.53 -29.08
N LYS A 299 1.14 8.42 -28.64
CA LYS A 299 1.49 9.79 -28.22
C LYS A 299 2.49 9.80 -27.07
N ALA A 300 2.32 8.94 -26.08
CA ALA A 300 3.26 8.81 -24.97
C ALA A 300 4.63 8.29 -25.44
N ARG A 301 4.66 7.24 -26.27
CA ARG A 301 5.89 6.67 -26.84
C ARG A 301 6.65 7.68 -27.68
N ASP A 302 5.96 8.44 -28.49
CA ASP A 302 6.56 9.37 -29.45
C ASP A 302 7.20 10.60 -28.78
N CYS A 303 7.02 10.80 -27.48
CA CYS A 303 7.75 11.82 -26.70
C CYS A 303 9.25 11.51 -26.63
N ASP A 304 9.63 10.27 -26.27
CA ASP A 304 11.02 9.77 -26.24
C ASP A 304 11.03 8.27 -26.59
N PRO A 305 10.96 7.90 -27.88
CA PRO A 305 10.89 6.51 -28.30
C PRO A 305 12.16 5.72 -27.95
N VAL A 306 13.29 6.39 -27.78
CA VAL A 306 14.56 5.75 -27.38
C VAL A 306 14.47 5.28 -25.93
N SER A 307 14.01 6.14 -25.02
CA SER A 307 13.83 5.78 -23.61
C SER A 307 12.64 4.84 -23.39
N ALA A 308 11.62 4.89 -24.24
CA ALA A 308 10.45 3.99 -24.19
C ALA A 308 10.83 2.52 -24.41
N PHE A 309 11.93 2.25 -25.14
CA PHE A 309 12.45 0.90 -25.32
C PHE A 309 12.90 0.31 -23.97
N GLY A 310 12.34 -0.84 -23.60
CA GLY A 310 12.55 -1.47 -22.30
C GLY A 310 11.93 -0.68 -21.15
N GLY A 311 10.93 0.15 -21.41
CA GLY A 311 10.17 0.88 -20.41
C GLY A 311 9.05 0.05 -19.77
N VAL A 312 8.44 0.65 -18.76
CA VAL A 312 7.24 0.17 -18.07
C VAL A 312 6.05 1.04 -18.45
N VAL A 313 4.94 0.43 -18.83
CA VAL A 313 3.74 1.15 -19.31
C VAL A 313 2.60 1.00 -18.31
N GLY A 314 2.03 2.12 -17.88
CA GLY A 314 0.81 2.20 -17.07
C GLY A 314 -0.38 2.68 -17.92
N PHE A 315 -1.52 2.04 -17.72
CA PHE A 315 -2.81 2.41 -18.31
C PHE A 315 -3.88 2.55 -17.23
N ASN A 316 -4.82 3.47 -17.42
CA ASN A 316 -5.98 3.63 -16.53
C ASN A 316 -7.27 3.02 -17.06
N ARG A 317 -7.21 2.28 -18.16
CA ARG A 317 -8.34 1.54 -18.79
C ARG A 317 -7.91 0.12 -19.13
N ILE A 318 -8.91 -0.72 -19.41
CA ILE A 318 -8.70 -2.08 -19.91
C ILE A 318 -7.94 -2.01 -21.24
N VAL A 319 -6.87 -2.77 -21.35
CA VAL A 319 -6.05 -2.86 -22.56
C VAL A 319 -6.79 -3.67 -23.63
N ASP A 320 -7.04 -3.06 -24.75
CA ASP A 320 -7.71 -3.64 -25.92
C ASP A 320 -6.73 -4.23 -26.94
N GLU A 321 -7.29 -4.87 -27.97
CA GLU A 321 -6.54 -5.51 -29.07
C GLU A 321 -5.64 -4.51 -29.81
N GLU A 322 -6.12 -3.27 -30.07
CA GLU A 322 -5.38 -2.25 -30.80
C GLU A 322 -4.17 -1.75 -30.03
N ALA A 323 -4.35 -1.46 -28.73
CA ALA A 323 -3.25 -1.07 -27.85
C ALA A 323 -2.20 -2.19 -27.74
N ALA A 324 -2.63 -3.45 -27.63
CA ALA A 324 -1.74 -4.60 -27.59
C ALA A 324 -0.88 -4.72 -28.86
N LYS A 325 -1.44 -4.51 -30.04
CA LYS A 325 -0.72 -4.51 -31.33
C LYS A 325 0.37 -3.44 -31.38
N GLU A 326 0.10 -2.25 -30.86
CA GLU A 326 1.10 -1.17 -30.78
C GLU A 326 2.23 -1.50 -29.80
N MET A 327 1.89 -2.07 -28.62
CA MET A 327 2.88 -2.38 -27.59
C MET A 327 3.87 -3.47 -27.99
N VAL A 328 3.46 -4.47 -28.76
CA VAL A 328 4.37 -5.54 -29.17
C VAL A 328 5.37 -5.11 -30.25
N GLN A 329 5.27 -3.90 -30.80
CA GLN A 329 6.20 -3.37 -31.81
C GLN A 329 7.58 -3.05 -31.21
N ILE A 330 7.65 -2.73 -29.90
CA ILE A 330 8.90 -2.47 -29.19
C ILE A 330 9.07 -3.44 -28.02
N PHE A 331 10.28 -3.51 -27.49
CA PHE A 331 10.53 -4.24 -26.26
C PHE A 331 10.03 -3.42 -25.07
N LEU A 332 9.20 -4.04 -24.20
CA LEU A 332 8.73 -3.50 -22.92
C LEU A 332 9.03 -4.49 -21.81
N GLU A 333 9.32 -3.99 -20.61
CA GLU A 333 9.57 -4.80 -19.42
C GLU A 333 8.27 -5.21 -18.70
N VAL A 334 7.39 -4.24 -18.48
CA VAL A 334 6.15 -4.43 -17.70
C VAL A 334 5.01 -3.62 -18.33
N ILE A 335 3.81 -4.17 -18.27
CA ILE A 335 2.55 -3.43 -18.51
C ILE A 335 1.68 -3.60 -17.27
N ILE A 336 1.12 -2.50 -16.75
CA ILE A 336 0.16 -2.48 -15.65
C ILE A 336 -1.11 -1.77 -16.07
N ALA A 337 -2.26 -2.41 -15.81
CA ALA A 337 -3.58 -1.89 -16.17
C ALA A 337 -4.68 -2.49 -15.27
N PRO A 338 -5.88 -1.88 -15.20
CA PRO A 338 -7.02 -2.45 -14.46
C PRO A 338 -7.61 -3.71 -15.10
N GLY A 339 -7.20 -4.05 -16.34
CA GLY A 339 -7.65 -5.26 -17.02
C GLY A 339 -7.08 -5.38 -18.42
N PHE A 340 -7.32 -6.53 -19.04
CA PHE A 340 -6.88 -6.86 -20.39
C PHE A 340 -7.96 -7.65 -21.11
N ASP A 341 -8.33 -7.26 -22.31
CA ASP A 341 -9.23 -8.05 -23.15
C ASP A 341 -8.56 -9.38 -23.53
N PRO A 342 -9.34 -10.48 -23.71
CA PRO A 342 -8.78 -11.78 -24.09
C PRO A 342 -7.91 -11.74 -25.35
N LYS A 343 -8.33 -10.98 -26.39
CA LYS A 343 -7.54 -10.81 -27.61
C LYS A 343 -6.25 -10.02 -27.38
N ALA A 344 -6.28 -9.02 -26.51
CA ALA A 344 -5.06 -8.29 -26.11
C ALA A 344 -4.06 -9.24 -25.43
N LEU A 345 -4.53 -10.10 -24.52
CA LEU A 345 -3.66 -11.08 -23.86
C LEU A 345 -3.04 -12.07 -24.86
N GLU A 346 -3.80 -12.52 -25.86
CA GLU A 346 -3.27 -13.41 -26.92
C GLU A 346 -2.11 -12.78 -27.68
N ILE A 347 -2.24 -11.49 -28.03
CA ILE A 347 -1.18 -10.73 -28.70
C ILE A 347 0.03 -10.56 -27.77
N LEU A 348 -0.19 -10.12 -26.54
CA LEU A 348 0.87 -9.86 -25.56
C LEU A 348 1.62 -11.14 -25.18
N LYS A 349 0.98 -12.32 -25.20
CA LYS A 349 1.62 -13.63 -24.98
C LYS A 349 2.73 -13.96 -25.99
N THR A 350 2.75 -13.31 -27.15
CA THR A 350 3.86 -13.45 -28.12
C THR A 350 5.20 -12.96 -27.55
N ARG A 351 5.16 -12.10 -26.55
CA ARG A 351 6.31 -11.56 -25.82
C ARG A 351 6.45 -12.27 -24.46
N LYS A 352 7.02 -13.48 -24.45
CA LYS A 352 7.05 -14.39 -23.28
C LYS A 352 7.65 -13.77 -22.01
N ASP A 353 8.64 -12.88 -22.14
CA ASP A 353 9.32 -12.24 -21.02
C ASP A 353 8.62 -10.98 -20.51
N LEU A 354 7.63 -10.46 -21.23
CA LEU A 354 6.83 -9.31 -20.86
C LEU A 354 6.01 -9.62 -19.60
N ARG A 355 6.14 -8.81 -18.59
CA ARG A 355 5.37 -8.92 -17.36
C ARG A 355 4.07 -8.15 -17.51
N ILE A 356 2.97 -8.80 -17.21
CA ILE A 356 1.63 -8.21 -17.30
C ILE A 356 1.00 -8.24 -15.91
N LEU A 357 0.63 -7.06 -15.42
CA LEU A 357 0.03 -6.87 -14.10
C LEU A 357 -1.38 -6.31 -14.25
N GLN A 358 -2.33 -7.01 -13.65
CA GLN A 358 -3.72 -6.58 -13.56
C GLN A 358 -4.02 -6.08 -12.16
N THR A 359 -4.49 -4.83 -12.04
CA THR A 359 -4.90 -4.22 -10.77
C THR A 359 -6.42 -4.34 -10.57
N PRO A 360 -6.94 -4.08 -9.38
CA PRO A 360 -8.34 -3.73 -9.21
C PRO A 360 -8.73 -2.53 -10.09
N PRO A 361 -10.04 -2.34 -10.40
CA PRO A 361 -10.53 -1.19 -11.16
C PRO A 361 -10.16 0.15 -10.52
N ILE A 362 -9.78 1.15 -11.34
CA ILE A 362 -9.49 2.51 -10.89
C ILE A 362 -10.77 3.37 -10.83
N THR A 363 -11.79 3.03 -11.62
CA THR A 363 -13.02 3.84 -11.76
C THR A 363 -13.72 4.01 -10.41
N GLY A 364 -14.01 5.26 -10.05
CA GLY A 364 -14.67 5.61 -8.79
C GLY A 364 -13.75 5.53 -7.56
N PHE A 365 -12.45 5.32 -7.77
CA PHE A 365 -11.47 5.28 -6.71
C PHE A 365 -10.80 6.66 -6.54
N HIS A 366 -10.64 7.09 -5.28
CA HIS A 366 -9.86 8.28 -4.92
C HIS A 366 -8.60 7.83 -4.16
N SER A 367 -7.46 8.43 -4.47
CA SER A 367 -6.21 8.14 -3.76
C SER A 367 -6.38 8.34 -2.26
N GLN A 368 -5.98 7.35 -1.49
CA GLN A 368 -6.13 7.36 -0.03
C GLN A 368 -5.00 8.15 0.62
N SER A 369 -5.33 8.81 1.73
CA SER A 369 -4.32 9.35 2.62
C SER A 369 -3.40 8.24 3.13
N GLY A 370 -2.15 8.58 3.40
CA GLY A 370 -1.15 7.61 3.87
C GLY A 370 0.21 8.28 3.96
N PHE A 371 1.21 7.51 4.32
CA PHE A 371 2.56 8.01 4.49
C PHE A 371 3.47 7.62 3.31
N ASP A 372 4.34 8.54 2.96
CA ASP A 372 5.53 8.29 2.15
C ASP A 372 6.73 8.16 3.11
N LEU A 373 7.44 7.04 3.01
CA LEU A 373 8.49 6.65 3.93
C LEU A 373 9.84 6.61 3.22
N ARG A 374 10.79 7.40 3.70
CA ARG A 374 12.13 7.43 3.12
C ARG A 374 13.20 7.07 4.14
N LYS A 375 13.91 5.98 3.85
CA LYS A 375 15.02 5.54 4.70
C LYS A 375 16.22 6.48 4.54
N VAL A 376 16.76 6.95 5.67
CA VAL A 376 18.06 7.60 5.77
C VAL A 376 18.96 6.82 6.71
N VAL A 377 20.27 7.06 6.67
CA VAL A 377 21.20 6.37 7.58
C VAL A 377 20.84 6.72 9.04
N GLY A 378 20.54 5.70 9.83
CA GLY A 378 20.16 5.87 11.23
C GLY A 378 18.73 6.36 11.49
N GLY A 379 17.92 6.63 10.46
CA GLY A 379 16.58 7.19 10.64
C GLY A 379 15.60 6.87 9.53
N LEU A 380 14.42 7.42 9.67
CA LEU A 380 13.31 7.35 8.71
C LEU A 380 12.67 8.73 8.59
N LEU A 381 12.53 9.25 7.39
CA LEU A 381 11.68 10.40 7.11
C LEU A 381 10.26 9.88 6.82
N VAL A 382 9.29 10.49 7.45
CA VAL A 382 7.87 10.19 7.30
C VAL A 382 7.16 11.47 6.92
N GLN A 383 6.40 11.45 5.84
CA GLN A 383 5.57 12.57 5.38
C GLN A 383 4.25 12.02 4.84
N ASP A 384 3.26 12.91 4.69
CA ASP A 384 2.05 12.54 3.96
C ASP A 384 2.36 12.33 2.48
N ARG A 385 1.57 11.48 1.83
CA ARG A 385 1.59 11.36 0.36
C ARG A 385 1.20 12.70 -0.27
N ASP A 386 1.89 13.07 -1.33
CA ASP A 386 1.55 14.27 -2.11
C ASP A 386 0.27 14.02 -2.94
N LEU A 387 -0.88 14.27 -2.32
CA LEU A 387 -2.20 14.20 -2.94
C LEU A 387 -2.78 15.58 -3.26
N GLY A 388 -2.00 16.65 -3.04
CA GLY A 388 -2.42 18.02 -3.25
C GLY A 388 -2.84 18.29 -4.70
N ARG A 389 -3.96 18.98 -4.88
CA ARG A 389 -4.49 19.42 -6.18
C ARG A 389 -4.95 20.86 -6.07
N VAL A 390 -4.59 21.66 -7.05
CA VAL A 390 -5.05 23.06 -7.16
C VAL A 390 -5.99 23.17 -8.36
N PRO A 391 -7.30 23.39 -8.14
CA PRO A 391 -8.26 23.59 -9.21
C PRO A 391 -7.88 24.78 -10.11
N MET A 392 -8.23 24.73 -11.39
CA MET A 392 -7.87 25.76 -12.38
C MET A 392 -8.43 27.15 -12.05
N ASP A 393 -9.55 27.23 -11.37
CA ASP A 393 -10.18 28.49 -10.95
C ASP A 393 -9.42 29.19 -9.81
N GLN A 394 -8.53 28.48 -9.12
CA GLN A 394 -7.64 29.03 -8.10
C GLN A 394 -6.27 29.46 -8.67
N TRP A 395 -6.00 29.19 -9.93
CA TRP A 395 -4.74 29.59 -10.56
C TRP A 395 -4.66 31.10 -10.74
N LYS A 396 -3.54 31.69 -10.36
CA LYS A 396 -3.29 33.13 -10.50
C LYS A 396 -2.56 33.40 -11.81
N VAL A 397 -3.21 34.08 -12.75
CA VAL A 397 -2.53 34.64 -13.93
C VAL A 397 -1.69 35.82 -13.49
N VAL A 398 -0.38 35.78 -13.75
CA VAL A 398 0.58 36.79 -13.27
C VAL A 398 1.18 37.66 -14.39
N THR A 399 1.06 37.23 -15.64
CA THR A 399 1.53 37.98 -16.83
C THR A 399 0.44 38.86 -17.45
N ARG A 400 0.85 39.80 -18.31
CA ARG A 400 -0.08 40.65 -19.07
C ARG A 400 -0.95 39.84 -20.02
N ARG A 401 -0.34 38.88 -20.74
CA ARG A 401 -1.06 37.93 -21.58
C ARG A 401 -1.73 36.85 -20.71
N LYS A 402 -3.00 36.62 -20.96
CA LYS A 402 -3.72 35.53 -20.33
C LYS A 402 -3.56 34.23 -21.15
N PRO A 403 -3.53 33.07 -20.51
CA PRO A 403 -3.51 31.79 -21.24
C PRO A 403 -4.81 31.57 -22.02
N THR A 404 -4.70 31.00 -23.21
CA THR A 404 -5.83 30.49 -23.98
C THR A 404 -6.43 29.25 -23.31
N GLU A 405 -7.63 28.83 -23.74
CA GLU A 405 -8.24 27.60 -23.21
C GLU A 405 -7.43 26.33 -23.58
N GLU A 406 -6.76 26.33 -24.73
CA GLU A 406 -5.85 25.25 -25.11
C GLU A 406 -4.63 25.21 -24.18
N GLU A 407 -4.02 26.37 -23.91
CA GLU A 407 -2.90 26.48 -22.97
C GLU A 407 -3.30 26.08 -21.54
N LYS A 408 -4.50 26.44 -21.08
CA LYS A 408 -4.99 26.00 -19.76
C LYS A 408 -5.13 24.49 -19.68
N ARG A 409 -5.66 23.83 -20.72
CA ARG A 409 -5.72 22.35 -20.75
C ARG A 409 -4.32 21.74 -20.77
N ALA A 410 -3.41 22.30 -21.55
CA ALA A 410 -2.02 21.86 -21.57
C ALA A 410 -1.32 22.08 -20.21
N MET A 411 -1.56 23.23 -19.53
CA MET A 411 -1.10 23.49 -18.17
C MET A 411 -1.61 22.42 -17.19
N ALA A 412 -2.90 22.09 -17.23
CA ALA A 412 -3.51 21.08 -16.36
C ALA A 412 -2.90 19.70 -16.57
N PHE A 413 -2.68 19.32 -17.83
CA PHE A 413 -2.01 18.07 -18.17
C PHE A 413 -0.55 18.08 -17.71
N GLY A 414 0.20 19.12 -18.06
CA GLY A 414 1.63 19.25 -17.73
C GLY A 414 1.88 19.28 -16.23
N TRP A 415 1.00 19.93 -15.46
CA TRP A 415 1.08 20.01 -14.01
C TRP A 415 0.98 18.65 -13.34
N LYS A 416 0.02 17.82 -13.79
CA LYS A 416 -0.13 16.43 -13.32
C LYS A 416 1.11 15.58 -13.63
N VAL A 417 1.70 15.75 -14.83
CA VAL A 417 2.92 15.01 -15.18
C VAL A 417 4.13 15.49 -14.38
N ALA A 418 4.32 16.82 -14.25
CA ALA A 418 5.47 17.41 -13.56
C ALA A 418 5.60 16.94 -12.11
N LYS A 419 4.47 16.72 -11.42
CA LYS A 419 4.40 16.15 -10.07
C LYS A 419 5.10 14.77 -9.96
N HIS A 420 5.11 13.99 -11.03
CA HIS A 420 5.68 12.64 -11.07
C HIS A 420 7.09 12.57 -11.67
N VAL A 421 7.66 13.70 -12.07
CA VAL A 421 9.04 13.79 -12.57
C VAL A 421 9.98 14.17 -11.45
N LYS A 422 11.15 13.54 -11.40
CA LYS A 422 12.17 13.87 -10.39
C LYS A 422 12.68 15.31 -10.53
N SER A 423 12.76 16.00 -9.41
CA SER A 423 13.18 17.40 -9.31
C SER A 423 14.69 17.61 -9.61
N ASN A 424 15.14 18.73 -10.21
CA ASN A 424 14.28 19.74 -10.81
C ASN A 424 13.62 19.18 -12.06
N ALA A 425 12.30 19.40 -12.21
CA ALA A 425 11.50 18.87 -13.29
C ALA A 425 10.94 19.97 -14.20
N ILE A 426 11.18 19.84 -15.50
CA ILE A 426 10.55 20.63 -16.55
C ILE A 426 9.90 19.70 -17.57
N VAL A 427 8.63 19.95 -17.86
CA VAL A 427 7.87 19.18 -18.84
C VAL A 427 7.29 20.13 -19.89
N LEU A 428 7.70 19.95 -21.15
CA LEU A 428 7.08 20.60 -22.30
C LEU A 428 5.89 19.77 -22.77
N VAL A 429 4.73 20.39 -22.88
CA VAL A 429 3.48 19.68 -23.15
C VAL A 429 2.60 20.38 -24.19
N ARG A 430 1.74 19.63 -24.83
CA ARG A 430 0.50 20.07 -25.45
C ARG A 430 -0.70 19.65 -24.57
N GLU A 431 -1.92 19.93 -25.03
CA GLU A 431 -3.10 19.66 -24.21
C GLU A 431 -3.31 18.15 -23.90
N ASP A 432 -2.69 17.25 -24.67
CA ASP A 432 -2.93 15.82 -24.61
C ASP A 432 -1.67 14.93 -24.48
N ARG A 433 -0.47 15.55 -24.51
CA ARG A 433 0.78 14.77 -24.49
C ARG A 433 1.99 15.56 -24.02
N THR A 434 2.96 14.85 -23.55
CA THR A 434 4.32 15.37 -23.34
C THR A 434 5.06 15.49 -24.68
N ILE A 435 5.89 16.52 -24.79
CA ILE A 435 6.73 16.80 -25.97
C ILE A 435 8.21 16.59 -25.60
N GLY A 436 8.60 16.95 -24.39
CA GLY A 436 9.94 16.74 -23.89
C GLY A 436 9.97 16.86 -22.36
N ILE A 437 10.84 16.07 -21.73
CA ILE A 437 10.94 15.98 -20.28
C ILE A 437 12.39 16.14 -19.86
N GLY A 438 12.66 17.12 -19.02
CA GLY A 438 13.91 17.33 -18.30
C GLY A 438 13.70 16.96 -16.84
N ALA A 439 14.36 15.89 -16.38
CA ALA A 439 14.18 15.29 -15.06
C ALA A 439 15.49 15.28 -14.27
N GLY A 440 15.41 15.51 -12.96
CA GLY A 440 16.47 15.22 -12.01
C GLY A 440 17.74 16.07 -12.18
N GLN A 441 17.63 17.30 -12.66
CA GLN A 441 18.77 18.17 -12.86
C GLN A 441 19.04 19.05 -11.64
N MET A 442 20.32 19.40 -11.40
CA MET A 442 20.71 20.28 -10.29
C MET A 442 20.25 21.72 -10.52
N SER A 443 20.13 22.17 -11.78
CA SER A 443 19.58 23.47 -12.11
C SER A 443 18.29 23.38 -12.94
N ARG A 444 17.38 24.33 -12.76
CA ARG A 444 16.12 24.36 -13.50
C ARG A 444 16.33 24.72 -14.97
N VAL A 445 17.30 25.57 -15.28
CA VAL A 445 17.67 25.90 -16.66
C VAL A 445 18.19 24.67 -17.41
N ASP A 446 18.97 23.80 -16.76
CA ASP A 446 19.43 22.56 -17.39
C ASP A 446 18.29 21.57 -17.63
N SER A 447 17.31 21.50 -16.70
CA SER A 447 16.08 20.74 -16.93
C SER A 447 15.32 21.28 -18.16
N THR A 448 15.24 22.62 -18.32
CA THR A 448 14.60 23.22 -19.50
C THR A 448 15.36 22.85 -20.78
N ARG A 449 16.68 23.00 -20.81
CA ARG A 449 17.52 22.61 -21.94
C ARG A 449 17.37 21.13 -22.29
N LEU A 450 17.35 20.26 -21.28
CA LEU A 450 17.18 18.82 -21.45
C LEU A 450 15.80 18.49 -22.03
N ALA A 451 14.73 19.13 -21.55
CA ALA A 451 13.39 18.95 -22.08
C ALA A 451 13.31 19.34 -23.57
N VAL A 452 13.93 20.47 -23.95
CA VAL A 452 14.02 20.92 -25.35
C VAL A 452 14.84 19.97 -26.19
N MET A 453 16.01 19.54 -25.72
CA MET A 453 16.93 18.65 -26.42
C MET A 453 16.29 17.28 -26.70
N LYS A 454 15.51 16.76 -25.78
CA LYS A 454 14.85 15.45 -25.91
C LYS A 454 13.57 15.48 -26.75
N ALA A 455 13.01 16.63 -27.02
CA ALA A 455 11.79 16.75 -27.81
C ALA A 455 11.98 16.19 -29.23
N GLN A 456 11.15 15.21 -29.61
CA GLN A 456 11.15 14.59 -30.94
C GLN A 456 10.25 15.32 -31.94
N SER A 457 9.50 16.30 -31.49
CA SER A 457 8.62 17.13 -32.29
C SER A 457 8.79 18.60 -31.96
N SER A 458 8.17 19.48 -32.78
CA SER A 458 8.28 20.93 -32.57
C SER A 458 7.84 21.35 -31.16
N THR A 459 8.70 22.10 -30.47
CA THR A 459 8.45 22.74 -29.18
C THR A 459 7.66 24.04 -29.31
N LYS A 460 7.47 24.54 -30.56
CA LYS A 460 6.73 25.79 -30.80
C LYS A 460 5.27 25.66 -30.35
N GLY A 461 4.82 26.58 -29.53
CA GLY A 461 3.46 26.61 -28.99
C GLY A 461 3.22 25.60 -27.86
N THR A 462 4.27 25.01 -27.27
CA THR A 462 4.12 24.17 -26.07
C THR A 462 3.91 24.99 -24.83
N VAL A 463 3.37 24.35 -23.79
CA VAL A 463 3.35 24.86 -22.42
C VAL A 463 4.50 24.22 -21.65
N LEU A 464 5.18 25.01 -20.84
CA LEU A 464 6.24 24.58 -19.94
C LEU A 464 5.68 24.44 -18.53
N ALA A 465 5.66 23.23 -17.99
CA ALA A 465 5.27 22.94 -16.62
C ALA A 465 6.51 22.69 -15.76
N SER A 466 6.57 23.35 -14.60
CA SER A 466 7.69 23.29 -13.66
C SER A 466 7.20 22.85 -12.28
N ASP A 467 7.82 21.82 -11.69
CA ASP A 467 7.50 21.28 -10.37
C ASP A 467 7.66 22.28 -9.21
N ALA A 468 8.47 23.33 -9.41
CA ALA A 468 8.72 24.41 -8.47
C ALA A 468 8.94 25.76 -9.18
N MET A 469 9.14 26.82 -8.39
CA MET A 469 9.41 28.18 -8.88
C MET A 469 10.70 28.27 -9.71
N PHE A 470 10.73 29.16 -10.69
CA PHE A 470 11.96 29.57 -11.36
C PHE A 470 12.76 30.52 -10.44
N PRO A 471 14.02 30.16 -10.07
CA PRO A 471 14.84 31.03 -9.25
C PRO A 471 15.40 32.25 -10.01
N PHE A 472 15.49 32.15 -11.36
CA PHE A 472 16.03 33.16 -12.28
C PHE A 472 15.27 33.09 -13.60
N ARG A 473 15.42 34.13 -14.41
CA ARG A 473 14.76 34.23 -15.73
C ARG A 473 15.31 33.25 -16.78
N ASP A 474 16.53 32.76 -16.60
CA ASP A 474 17.26 31.91 -17.57
C ASP A 474 16.49 30.66 -18.04
N GLY A 475 15.71 30.00 -17.14
CA GLY A 475 14.83 28.90 -17.50
C GLY A 475 13.64 29.32 -18.36
N VAL A 476 13.10 30.55 -18.13
CA VAL A 476 12.03 31.15 -18.94
C VAL A 476 12.58 31.52 -20.30
N ASP A 477 13.72 32.22 -20.36
CA ASP A 477 14.40 32.59 -21.60
C ASP A 477 14.64 31.37 -22.50
N THR A 478 15.21 30.28 -21.92
CA THR A 478 15.46 29.02 -22.64
C THR A 478 14.17 28.41 -23.20
N GLY A 479 13.08 28.41 -22.41
CA GLY A 479 11.78 27.90 -22.84
C GLY A 479 11.16 28.73 -23.96
N ALA A 480 11.25 30.06 -23.85
CA ALA A 480 10.76 31.03 -24.82
C ALA A 480 11.52 30.94 -26.16
N GLU A 481 12.86 30.86 -26.11
CA GLU A 481 13.72 30.65 -27.30
C GLU A 481 13.39 29.35 -28.02
N ALA A 482 13.02 28.29 -27.28
CA ALA A 482 12.53 27.05 -27.83
C ALA A 482 11.11 27.14 -28.38
N GLY A 483 10.42 28.28 -28.21
CA GLY A 483 9.09 28.52 -28.75
C GLY A 483 7.93 28.11 -27.83
N ALA A 484 8.17 27.86 -26.55
CA ALA A 484 7.08 27.70 -25.59
C ALA A 484 6.24 28.97 -25.49
N SER A 485 4.93 28.82 -25.39
CA SER A 485 3.99 29.95 -25.39
C SER A 485 3.46 30.30 -24.01
N ALA A 486 3.52 29.38 -23.08
CA ALA A 486 3.01 29.59 -21.73
C ALA A 486 3.73 28.75 -20.67
N ILE A 487 3.58 29.15 -19.40
CA ILE A 487 4.24 28.54 -18.24
C ILE A 487 3.24 28.31 -17.12
N ILE A 488 3.34 27.13 -16.46
CA ILE A 488 2.70 26.85 -15.18
C ILE A 488 3.78 26.50 -14.14
N GLN A 489 3.73 27.17 -12.99
CA GLN A 489 4.65 26.98 -11.86
C GLN A 489 3.99 27.38 -10.54
N PRO A 490 4.54 27.04 -9.36
CA PRO A 490 3.95 27.46 -8.09
C PRO A 490 4.11 28.96 -7.77
N GLY A 491 5.15 29.62 -8.25
CA GLY A 491 5.56 30.94 -7.75
C GLY A 491 6.21 30.89 -6.36
N GLY A 492 6.47 32.02 -5.75
CA GLY A 492 7.05 32.15 -4.40
C GLY A 492 8.57 32.34 -4.38
N SER A 493 9.18 32.66 -5.51
CA SER A 493 10.58 33.10 -5.58
C SER A 493 10.71 34.58 -5.18
N ILE A 494 11.82 34.92 -4.53
CA ILE A 494 12.20 36.36 -4.32
C ILE A 494 12.32 37.10 -5.65
N ARG A 495 12.55 36.36 -6.75
CA ARG A 495 12.71 36.91 -8.11
C ARG A 495 11.49 36.70 -9.01
N ASP A 496 10.31 36.47 -8.45
CA ASP A 496 9.10 36.32 -9.26
C ASP A 496 8.86 37.47 -10.23
N ASP A 497 9.12 38.72 -9.80
CA ASP A 497 8.97 39.91 -10.66
C ASP A 497 9.89 39.85 -11.89
N GLU A 498 11.14 39.42 -11.74
CA GLU A 498 12.11 39.20 -12.84
C GLU A 498 11.62 38.12 -13.81
N VAL A 499 11.12 37.00 -13.25
CA VAL A 499 10.62 35.83 -14.01
C VAL A 499 9.34 36.18 -14.77
N ILE A 500 8.43 36.95 -14.15
CA ILE A 500 7.21 37.46 -14.79
C ILE A 500 7.55 38.45 -15.91
N ALA A 501 8.49 39.39 -15.65
CA ALA A 501 8.94 40.34 -16.66
C ALA A 501 9.54 39.62 -17.89
N ALA A 502 10.35 38.59 -17.70
CA ALA A 502 10.88 37.77 -18.78
C ALA A 502 9.76 37.12 -19.60
N ALA A 503 8.76 36.53 -18.96
CA ALA A 503 7.61 35.92 -19.65
C ALA A 503 6.83 36.98 -20.45
N ASP A 504 6.64 38.19 -19.90
CA ASP A 504 6.00 39.33 -20.57
C ASP A 504 6.81 39.85 -21.78
N GLU A 505 8.15 39.87 -21.69
CA GLU A 505 9.04 40.26 -22.81
C GLU A 505 8.84 39.31 -24.03
N TYR A 506 8.68 38.03 -23.77
CA TYR A 506 8.42 37.01 -24.83
C TYR A 506 6.93 36.82 -25.15
N ASN A 507 6.04 37.67 -24.61
CA ASN A 507 4.59 37.55 -24.78
C ASN A 507 4.05 36.18 -24.38
N MET A 508 4.62 35.55 -23.37
CA MET A 508 4.15 34.26 -22.79
C MET A 508 3.07 34.52 -21.75
N ALA A 509 2.16 33.56 -21.57
CA ALA A 509 1.26 33.52 -20.43
C ALA A 509 1.93 32.77 -19.27
N MET A 510 1.76 33.23 -18.04
CA MET A 510 2.23 32.50 -16.86
C MET A 510 1.14 32.44 -15.80
N VAL A 511 1.00 31.25 -15.21
CA VAL A 511 0.14 31.05 -14.05
C VAL A 511 0.91 30.51 -12.85
N PHE A 512 0.53 30.97 -11.66
CA PHE A 512 1.00 30.46 -10.39
C PHE A 512 -0.06 29.59 -9.75
N THR A 513 0.33 28.38 -9.31
CA THR A 513 -0.53 27.44 -8.61
C THR A 513 -0.51 27.63 -7.09
N GLY A 514 0.55 28.24 -6.54
CA GLY A 514 0.77 28.35 -5.09
C GLY A 514 1.15 27.04 -4.39
N MET A 515 1.26 25.92 -5.13
CA MET A 515 1.60 24.61 -4.62
C MET A 515 2.79 24.01 -5.37
N ARG A 516 3.78 23.52 -4.65
CA ARG A 516 4.98 22.87 -5.17
C ARG A 516 4.87 21.36 -5.07
N HIS A 517 5.43 20.64 -6.06
CA HIS A 517 5.45 19.16 -6.10
C HIS A 517 6.87 18.64 -6.29
N PHE A 518 7.70 18.71 -5.25
CA PHE A 518 9.04 18.11 -5.30
C PHE A 518 8.98 16.59 -5.16
N ARG A 519 9.71 15.90 -6.04
CA ARG A 519 9.94 14.46 -5.98
C ARG A 519 11.44 14.16 -6.11
N HIS A 520 12.07 13.68 -5.06
CA HIS A 520 13.49 13.31 -5.03
C HIS A 520 13.73 11.81 -5.16
#